data_aa40c6c03af83c96114bf7cfbbac9ecd
#
_entry.id   aa40c6c03af83c96114bf7cfbbac9ecd
#
_cell.length_a   1.000
_cell.length_b   1.000
_cell.length_c   1.000
_cell.angle_alpha   90.00
_cell.angle_beta   90.00
_cell.angle_gamma   90.00
#
_symmetry.space_group_name_H-M   'P 1'
#
loop_
_entity.id
_entity.type
_entity.pdbx_description
1 polymer ?
#
loop_
_entity_poly.entity_id
_entity_poly.type
_entity_poly.pdbx_seq_one_letter_code
_entity_poly.pdbx_strand_id
1 'polypeptide(L)'
;MSSAARQLAAADPTMAALIERLGEIDLETRLRRRSEERPADAYGALLRAIVGQQLSTKAARTIYGRILDLFEGSTPAPEQLLEADEIGLRAAGLSGRKVEYVRDLASHVLAGELELDRLDDLSDEEVVEEIVAVRGLGVWTAEMFLLFHLERPDVLSGGDLGIRKAVQVEYELDEMPTPARVLEIGEPWRPHRSLASLYLWESLANAPAD
;
A
#
# COMPACT_ATOMS: atom_id res chain seq x y z
N MET A 1 1.35 11.71 -23.34
CA MET A 1 2.22 10.80 -22.55
C MET A 1 3.11 11.63 -21.66
N SER A 2 3.05 11.39 -20.34
CA SER A 2 3.83 12.09 -19.31
C SER A 2 5.36 11.87 -19.50
N SER A 3 6.19 12.68 -18.82
CA SER A 3 7.64 12.48 -18.86
C SER A 3 8.03 11.11 -18.30
N ALA A 4 7.40 10.71 -17.17
CA ALA A 4 7.65 9.43 -16.53
C ALA A 4 7.29 8.24 -17.44
N ALA A 5 6.13 8.27 -18.09
CA ALA A 5 5.72 7.22 -19.02
C ALA A 5 6.66 7.11 -20.24
N ARG A 6 7.16 8.24 -20.76
CA ARG A 6 8.17 8.22 -21.85
C ARG A 6 9.50 7.62 -21.39
N GLN A 7 9.95 7.92 -20.18
CA GLN A 7 11.19 7.37 -19.64
C GLN A 7 11.07 5.86 -19.39
N LEU A 8 9.95 5.38 -18.83
CA LEU A 8 9.68 3.96 -18.69
C LEU A 8 9.67 3.23 -20.02
N ALA A 9 8.97 3.77 -21.03
CA ALA A 9 8.93 3.19 -22.37
C ALA A 9 10.30 3.15 -23.06
N ALA A 10 11.14 4.12 -22.81
CA ALA A 10 12.51 4.16 -23.35
C ALA A 10 13.47 3.20 -22.63
N ALA A 11 13.22 2.94 -21.35
CA ALA A 11 14.07 2.08 -20.52
C ALA A 11 13.76 0.58 -20.68
N ASP A 12 12.52 0.24 -21.04
CA ASP A 12 12.05 -1.16 -21.03
C ASP A 12 11.01 -1.40 -22.14
N PRO A 13 11.32 -2.29 -23.12
CA PRO A 13 10.40 -2.60 -24.22
C PRO A 13 9.06 -3.20 -23.75
N THR A 14 9.04 -4.01 -22.68
CA THR A 14 7.81 -4.57 -22.11
C THR A 14 6.96 -3.46 -21.51
N MET A 15 7.57 -2.52 -20.79
CA MET A 15 6.87 -1.34 -20.30
C MET A 15 6.35 -0.45 -21.44
N ALA A 16 7.09 -0.32 -22.54
CA ALA A 16 6.63 0.39 -23.73
C ALA A 16 5.35 -0.24 -24.30
N ALA A 17 5.32 -1.56 -24.46
CA ALA A 17 4.15 -2.31 -24.94
C ALA A 17 2.96 -2.20 -23.97
N LEU A 18 3.20 -2.24 -22.65
CA LEU A 18 2.17 -2.04 -21.63
C LEU A 18 1.54 -0.65 -21.72
N ILE A 19 2.37 0.40 -21.83
CA ILE A 19 1.92 1.78 -21.94
C ILE A 19 1.12 2.00 -23.23
N GLU A 20 1.54 1.41 -24.34
CA GLU A 20 0.80 1.46 -25.60
C GLU A 20 -0.56 0.75 -25.48
N ARG A 21 -0.60 -0.43 -24.88
CA ARG A 21 -1.82 -1.27 -24.76
C ARG A 21 -2.83 -0.66 -23.79
N LEU A 22 -2.39 -0.17 -22.63
CA LEU A 22 -3.26 0.30 -21.55
C LEU A 22 -3.58 1.80 -21.62
N GLY A 23 -2.85 2.54 -22.48
CA GLY A 23 -2.93 3.98 -22.54
C GLY A 23 -2.18 4.66 -21.38
N GLU A 24 -2.31 5.98 -21.31
CA GLU A 24 -1.65 6.75 -20.27
C GLU A 24 -2.31 6.59 -18.91
N ILE A 25 -1.55 6.14 -17.93
CA ILE A 25 -1.93 6.16 -16.52
C ILE A 25 -1.38 7.45 -15.91
N ASP A 26 -2.30 8.32 -15.46
CA ASP A 26 -1.94 9.48 -14.67
C ASP A 26 -1.78 9.05 -13.21
N LEU A 27 -0.53 9.00 -12.76
CA LEU A 27 -0.16 8.58 -11.39
C LEU A 27 -0.85 9.46 -10.35
N GLU A 28 -0.77 10.78 -10.50
CA GLU A 28 -1.34 11.73 -9.54
C GLU A 28 -2.86 11.57 -9.41
N THR A 29 -3.56 11.48 -10.54
CA THR A 29 -5.01 11.24 -10.53
C THR A 29 -5.36 9.88 -9.91
N ARG A 30 -4.56 8.84 -10.17
CA ARG A 30 -4.79 7.50 -9.58
C ARG A 30 -4.55 7.49 -8.07
N LEU A 31 -3.49 8.13 -7.60
CA LEU A 31 -3.20 8.25 -6.17
C LEU A 31 -4.28 9.08 -5.48
N ARG A 32 -4.66 10.23 -6.02
CA ARG A 32 -5.71 11.09 -5.48
C ARG A 32 -7.06 10.39 -5.37
N ARG A 33 -7.52 9.66 -6.39
CA ARG A 33 -8.77 8.87 -6.32
C ARG A 33 -8.73 7.81 -5.21
N ARG A 34 -7.58 7.23 -4.95
CA ARG A 34 -7.41 6.29 -3.85
C ARG A 34 -7.35 6.99 -2.49
N SER A 35 -6.80 8.20 -2.41
CA SER A 35 -6.76 8.98 -1.16
C SER A 35 -8.13 9.49 -0.76
N GLU A 36 -9.01 9.85 -1.71
CA GLU A 36 -10.41 10.24 -1.43
C GLU A 36 -11.20 9.13 -0.71
N GLU A 37 -10.81 7.87 -0.89
CA GLU A 37 -11.41 6.71 -0.22
C GLU A 37 -10.67 6.27 1.06
N ARG A 38 -9.62 6.99 1.48
CA ARG A 38 -8.73 6.63 2.59
C ARG A 38 -8.65 7.75 3.61
N PRO A 39 -8.27 7.42 4.86
CA PRO A 39 -7.95 8.46 5.84
C PRO A 39 -6.90 9.42 5.29
N ALA A 40 -7.10 10.71 5.52
CA ALA A 40 -6.17 11.75 5.06
C ALA A 40 -4.88 11.78 5.90
N ASP A 41 -4.94 11.27 7.13
CA ASP A 41 -3.80 11.24 8.05
C ASP A 41 -3.07 9.89 8.03
N ALA A 42 -1.79 9.91 8.33
CA ALA A 42 -0.91 8.75 8.35
C ALA A 42 -1.36 7.67 9.34
N TYR A 43 -1.82 8.08 10.54
CA TYR A 43 -2.30 7.15 11.54
C TYR A 43 -3.53 6.35 11.06
N GLY A 44 -4.52 7.04 10.54
CA GLY A 44 -5.72 6.42 9.98
C GLY A 44 -5.40 5.51 8.79
N ALA A 45 -4.42 5.86 7.97
CA ALA A 45 -3.97 5.04 6.86
C ALA A 45 -3.38 3.70 7.34
N LEU A 46 -2.50 3.72 8.36
CA LEU A 46 -1.93 2.51 8.97
C LEU A 46 -2.98 1.70 9.73
N LEU A 47 -3.86 2.35 10.49
CA LEU A 47 -4.98 1.71 11.16
C LEU A 47 -5.86 0.96 10.15
N ARG A 48 -6.24 1.61 9.06
CA ARG A 48 -7.02 1.00 7.99
C ARG A 48 -6.28 -0.16 7.33
N ALA A 49 -4.96 -0.07 7.16
CA ALA A 49 -4.15 -1.15 6.63
C ALA A 49 -4.23 -2.41 7.50
N ILE A 50 -4.09 -2.26 8.83
CA ILE A 50 -4.27 -3.38 9.79
C ILE A 50 -5.67 -3.99 9.68
N VAL A 51 -6.70 -3.14 9.70
CA VAL A 51 -8.10 -3.59 9.58
C VAL A 51 -8.33 -4.38 8.30
N GLY A 52 -7.73 -3.94 7.19
CA GLY A 52 -7.91 -4.52 5.86
C GLY A 52 -7.15 -5.83 5.60
N GLN A 53 -6.17 -6.20 6.43
CA GLN A 53 -5.36 -7.40 6.20
C GLN A 53 -6.21 -8.66 6.01
N GLN A 54 -5.89 -9.44 4.95
CA GLN A 54 -6.56 -10.71 4.62
C GLN A 54 -8.08 -10.59 4.36
N LEU A 55 -8.55 -9.42 3.97
CA LEU A 55 -9.95 -9.16 3.66
C LEU A 55 -10.11 -8.64 2.23
N SER A 56 -11.29 -8.88 1.65
CA SER A 56 -11.68 -8.17 0.43
C SER A 56 -11.85 -6.67 0.72
N THR A 57 -11.66 -5.83 -0.29
CA THR A 57 -11.82 -4.37 -0.19
C THR A 57 -13.19 -4.00 0.41
N LYS A 58 -14.26 -4.71 0.02
CA LYS A 58 -15.61 -4.48 0.54
C LYS A 58 -15.71 -4.80 2.03
N ALA A 59 -15.16 -5.95 2.46
CA ALA A 59 -15.17 -6.36 3.87
C ALA A 59 -14.33 -5.40 4.73
N ALA A 60 -13.13 -5.04 4.26
CA ALA A 60 -12.27 -4.07 4.93
C ALA A 60 -12.96 -2.72 5.13
N ARG A 61 -13.62 -2.19 4.09
CA ARG A 61 -14.39 -0.93 4.17
C ARG A 61 -15.53 -1.02 5.20
N THR A 62 -16.27 -2.13 5.21
CA THR A 62 -17.37 -2.34 6.15
C THR A 62 -16.88 -2.37 7.60
N ILE A 63 -15.79 -3.13 7.89
CA ILE A 63 -15.25 -3.25 9.24
C ILE A 63 -14.65 -1.91 9.69
N TYR A 64 -13.89 -1.25 8.80
CA TYR A 64 -13.34 0.06 9.11
C TYR A 64 -14.43 1.09 9.42
N GLY A 65 -15.51 1.12 8.64
CA GLY A 65 -16.67 1.98 8.93
C GLY A 65 -17.28 1.72 10.31
N ARG A 66 -17.46 0.45 10.69
CA ARG A 66 -17.96 0.10 12.03
C ARG A 66 -17.01 0.53 13.16
N ILE A 67 -15.70 0.54 12.90
CA ILE A 67 -14.74 1.06 13.87
C ILE A 67 -14.92 2.57 13.99
N LEU A 68 -15.02 3.30 12.88
CA LEU A 68 -15.30 4.74 12.94
C LEU A 68 -16.59 5.04 13.70
N ASP A 69 -17.66 4.24 13.50
CA ASP A 69 -18.93 4.40 14.20
C ASP A 69 -18.79 4.28 15.73
N LEU A 70 -17.83 3.50 16.24
CA LEU A 70 -17.52 3.45 17.69
C LEU A 70 -16.90 4.75 18.21
N PHE A 71 -16.36 5.58 17.32
CA PHE A 71 -15.66 6.83 17.62
C PHE A 71 -16.29 8.03 16.89
N GLU A 72 -17.61 8.11 16.93
CA GLU A 72 -18.40 9.24 16.39
C GLU A 72 -18.16 9.54 14.90
N GLY A 73 -17.82 8.50 14.11
CA GLY A 73 -17.59 8.59 12.66
C GLY A 73 -16.18 9.09 12.27
N SER A 74 -15.27 9.25 13.22
CA SER A 74 -13.92 9.74 12.99
C SER A 74 -12.86 8.66 13.26
N THR A 75 -11.67 8.81 12.69
CA THR A 75 -10.51 8.00 13.07
C THR A 75 -10.24 8.20 14.56
N PRO A 76 -10.22 7.12 15.38
CA PRO A 76 -9.96 7.27 16.81
C PRO A 76 -8.55 7.82 17.05
N ALA A 77 -8.41 8.70 18.03
CA ALA A 77 -7.09 9.08 18.54
C ALA A 77 -6.40 7.84 19.15
N PRO A 78 -5.06 7.79 19.19
CA PRO A 78 -4.34 6.66 19.77
C PRO A 78 -4.80 6.31 21.20
N GLU A 79 -5.01 7.33 22.05
CA GLU A 79 -5.50 7.18 23.43
C GLU A 79 -6.87 6.51 23.47
N GLN A 80 -7.79 6.99 22.64
CA GLN A 80 -9.15 6.43 22.55
C GLN A 80 -9.14 4.95 22.16
N LEU A 81 -8.21 4.57 21.25
CA LEU A 81 -8.09 3.20 20.80
C LEU A 81 -7.53 2.26 21.90
N LEU A 82 -6.60 2.76 22.72
CA LEU A 82 -6.07 2.02 23.86
C LEU A 82 -7.11 1.82 24.96
N GLU A 83 -7.94 2.84 25.22
CA GLU A 83 -9.03 2.79 26.22
C GLU A 83 -10.25 2.01 25.75
N ALA A 84 -10.40 1.79 24.44
CA ALA A 84 -11.54 1.10 23.87
C ALA A 84 -11.69 -0.32 24.40
N ASP A 85 -12.94 -0.69 24.72
CA ASP A 85 -13.27 -2.05 25.11
C ASP A 85 -13.00 -3.05 23.98
N GLU A 86 -12.32 -4.13 24.32
CA GLU A 86 -11.99 -5.19 23.35
C GLU A 86 -13.25 -5.84 22.78
N ILE A 87 -14.30 -5.99 23.57
CA ILE A 87 -15.57 -6.60 23.13
C ILE A 87 -16.18 -5.73 22.02
N GLY A 88 -16.18 -4.41 22.20
CA GLY A 88 -16.65 -3.46 21.19
C GLY A 88 -15.85 -3.52 19.88
N LEU A 89 -14.53 -3.52 19.97
CA LEU A 89 -13.64 -3.63 18.80
C LEU A 89 -13.84 -4.97 18.04
N ARG A 90 -14.01 -6.06 18.77
CA ARG A 90 -14.31 -7.38 18.19
C ARG A 90 -15.70 -7.46 17.57
N ALA A 91 -16.69 -6.83 18.19
CA ALA A 91 -18.04 -6.72 17.64
C ALA A 91 -18.07 -5.90 16.33
N ALA A 92 -17.21 -4.90 16.19
CA ALA A 92 -17.02 -4.17 14.94
C ALA A 92 -16.41 -5.04 13.82
N GLY A 93 -15.75 -6.16 14.15
CA GLY A 93 -15.24 -7.15 13.21
C GLY A 93 -13.73 -7.38 13.25
N LEU A 94 -13.01 -6.86 14.25
CA LEU A 94 -11.59 -7.16 14.44
C LEU A 94 -11.41 -8.56 15.03
N SER A 95 -10.43 -9.30 14.51
CA SER A 95 -9.93 -10.49 15.21
C SER A 95 -9.14 -10.07 16.45
N GLY A 96 -9.02 -10.96 17.44
CA GLY A 96 -8.21 -10.67 18.63
C GLY A 96 -6.79 -10.22 18.30
N ARG A 97 -6.15 -10.85 17.28
CA ARG A 97 -4.82 -10.46 16.81
C ARG A 97 -4.81 -9.05 16.21
N LYS A 98 -5.83 -8.65 15.47
CA LYS A 98 -5.93 -7.28 14.94
C LYS A 98 -6.18 -6.26 16.05
N VAL A 99 -6.89 -6.61 17.10
CA VAL A 99 -7.02 -5.74 18.30
C VAL A 99 -5.65 -5.49 18.93
N GLU A 100 -4.81 -6.54 19.06
CA GLU A 100 -3.44 -6.37 19.53
C GLU A 100 -2.63 -5.44 18.61
N TYR A 101 -2.76 -5.59 17.29
CA TYR A 101 -2.00 -4.79 16.32
C TYR A 101 -2.41 -3.31 16.30
N VAL A 102 -3.70 -3.01 16.37
CA VAL A 102 -4.15 -1.61 16.41
C VAL A 102 -3.76 -0.91 17.71
N ARG A 103 -3.73 -1.65 18.84
CA ARG A 103 -3.24 -1.13 20.12
C ARG A 103 -1.72 -0.92 20.10
N ASP A 104 -0.98 -1.81 19.46
CA ASP A 104 0.47 -1.67 19.31
C ASP A 104 0.81 -0.43 18.47
N LEU A 105 0.12 -0.22 17.35
CA LEU A 105 0.23 1.01 16.56
C LEU A 105 -0.02 2.25 17.41
N ALA A 106 -1.13 2.27 18.17
CA ALA A 106 -1.46 3.39 19.05
C ALA A 106 -0.37 3.65 20.10
N SER A 107 0.18 2.58 20.68
CA SER A 107 1.25 2.67 21.68
C SER A 107 2.54 3.25 21.11
N HIS A 108 2.97 2.81 19.92
CA HIS A 108 4.18 3.32 19.26
C HIS A 108 4.05 4.83 18.95
N VAL A 109 2.87 5.26 18.47
CA VAL A 109 2.62 6.68 18.20
C VAL A 109 2.67 7.51 19.50
N LEU A 110 2.03 7.05 20.58
CA LEU A 110 2.04 7.78 21.86
C LEU A 110 3.40 7.79 22.55
N ALA A 111 4.18 6.73 22.37
CA ALA A 111 5.55 6.66 22.89
C ALA A 111 6.55 7.53 22.10
N GLY A 112 6.15 8.07 20.93
CA GLY A 112 7.03 8.78 20.02
C GLY A 112 8.05 7.86 19.33
N GLU A 113 7.76 6.54 19.30
CA GLU A 113 8.56 5.54 18.59
C GLU A 113 8.20 5.45 17.11
N LEU A 114 7.01 5.95 16.73
CA LEU A 114 6.57 6.17 15.37
C LEU A 114 6.12 7.62 15.24
N GLU A 115 6.98 8.47 14.70
CA GLU A 115 6.75 9.90 14.54
C GLU A 115 6.12 10.20 13.16
N LEU A 116 4.79 10.07 13.08
CA LEU A 116 4.03 10.13 11.82
C LEU A 116 4.25 11.42 11.02
N ASP A 117 4.43 12.54 11.71
CA ASP A 117 4.63 13.86 11.08
C ASP A 117 6.01 14.01 10.42
N ARG A 118 6.94 13.10 10.73
CA ARG A 118 8.30 13.10 10.17
C ARG A 118 8.50 12.14 8.99
N LEU A 119 7.53 11.27 8.73
CA LEU A 119 7.67 10.23 7.69
C LEU A 119 7.91 10.82 6.29
N ASP A 120 7.41 12.03 6.02
CA ASP A 120 7.66 12.73 4.76
C ASP A 120 9.13 13.14 4.57
N ASP A 121 9.85 13.38 5.66
CA ASP A 121 11.25 13.83 5.67
C ASP A 121 12.25 12.66 5.66
N LEU A 122 11.79 11.44 5.91
CA LEU A 122 12.62 10.23 5.97
C LEU A 122 12.84 9.63 4.58
N SER A 123 13.93 8.87 4.42
CA SER A 123 14.14 8.00 3.27
C SER A 123 13.11 6.85 3.24
N ASP A 124 12.92 6.23 2.08
CA ASP A 124 11.98 5.12 1.94
C ASP A 124 12.37 3.94 2.86
N GLU A 125 13.67 3.69 3.02
CA GLU A 125 14.23 2.66 3.88
C GLU A 125 13.92 2.94 5.37
N GLU A 126 14.12 4.18 5.82
CA GLU A 126 13.81 4.60 7.20
C GLU A 126 12.30 4.50 7.49
N VAL A 127 11.45 4.91 6.55
CA VAL A 127 9.98 4.75 6.67
C VAL A 127 9.61 3.27 6.82
N VAL A 128 10.22 2.39 6.03
CA VAL A 128 9.98 0.94 6.14
C VAL A 128 10.41 0.43 7.52
N GLU A 129 11.57 0.82 8.02
CA GLU A 129 12.07 0.41 9.33
C GLU A 129 11.13 0.84 10.46
N GLU A 130 10.67 2.10 10.46
CA GLU A 130 9.75 2.61 11.47
C GLU A 130 8.38 1.89 11.43
N ILE A 131 7.81 1.70 10.25
CA ILE A 131 6.50 1.04 10.12
C ILE A 131 6.58 -0.43 10.52
N VAL A 132 7.63 -1.15 10.14
CA VAL A 132 7.80 -2.59 10.45
C VAL A 132 8.07 -2.84 11.93
N ALA A 133 8.55 -1.85 12.69
CA ALA A 133 8.68 -1.95 14.14
C ALA A 133 7.32 -2.17 14.82
N VAL A 134 6.22 -1.67 14.23
CA VAL A 134 4.86 -1.87 14.74
C VAL A 134 4.41 -3.29 14.45
N ARG A 135 3.97 -3.98 15.50
CA ARG A 135 3.52 -5.38 15.41
C ARG A 135 2.34 -5.54 14.44
N GLY A 136 2.49 -6.44 13.50
CA GLY A 136 1.47 -6.72 12.49
C GLY A 136 1.58 -5.87 11.22
N LEU A 137 2.46 -4.89 11.18
CA LEU A 137 2.83 -4.19 9.95
C LEU A 137 4.09 -4.81 9.36
N GLY A 138 4.04 -5.16 8.10
CA GLY A 138 5.16 -5.77 7.38
C GLY A 138 5.65 -4.89 6.24
N VAL A 139 6.78 -5.27 5.64
CA VAL A 139 7.42 -4.55 4.52
C VAL A 139 6.41 -4.21 3.42
N TRP A 140 5.57 -5.17 3.01
CA TRP A 140 4.54 -4.90 2.00
C TRP A 140 3.58 -3.77 2.41
N THR A 141 3.18 -3.69 3.68
CA THR A 141 2.31 -2.60 4.17
C THR A 141 3.03 -1.27 4.14
N ALA A 142 4.31 -1.24 4.52
CA ALA A 142 5.14 -0.05 4.46
C ALA A 142 5.34 0.43 3.01
N GLU A 143 5.61 -0.48 2.07
CA GLU A 143 5.71 -0.16 0.64
C GLU A 143 4.39 0.39 0.08
N MET A 144 3.23 -0.16 0.50
CA MET A 144 1.93 0.37 0.12
C MET A 144 1.63 1.75 0.74
N PHE A 145 2.15 2.00 1.94
CA PHE A 145 2.07 3.31 2.58
C PHE A 145 2.94 4.33 1.85
N LEU A 146 4.18 4.01 1.53
CA LEU A 146 5.07 4.83 0.71
C LEU A 146 4.41 5.22 -0.64
N LEU A 147 3.85 4.23 -1.33
CA LEU A 147 3.28 4.43 -2.66
C LEU A 147 1.97 5.24 -2.62
N PHE A 148 1.07 4.93 -1.69
CA PHE A 148 -0.31 5.42 -1.73
C PHE A 148 -0.62 6.51 -0.71
N HIS A 149 0.20 6.68 0.32
CA HIS A 149 0.00 7.73 1.32
C HIS A 149 1.06 8.82 1.19
N LEU A 150 2.35 8.45 1.14
CA LEU A 150 3.44 9.40 0.92
C LEU A 150 3.67 9.72 -0.58
N GLU A 151 2.95 9.06 -1.48
CA GLU A 151 3.00 9.30 -2.93
C GLU A 151 4.42 9.25 -3.52
N ARG A 152 5.31 8.42 -2.92
CA ARG A 152 6.69 8.27 -3.35
C ARG A 152 6.75 7.78 -4.82
N PRO A 153 7.55 8.40 -5.68
CA PRO A 153 7.54 8.09 -7.12
C PRO A 153 8.26 6.79 -7.49
N ASP A 154 9.12 6.27 -6.61
CA ASP A 154 10.06 5.19 -6.94
C ASP A 154 9.92 3.94 -6.05
N VAL A 155 8.69 3.51 -5.78
CA VAL A 155 8.40 2.33 -4.98
C VAL A 155 8.08 1.13 -5.86
N LEU A 156 8.75 -0.01 -5.60
CA LEU A 156 8.47 -1.31 -6.21
C LEU A 156 8.41 -2.39 -5.14
N SER A 157 7.23 -2.93 -4.90
CA SER A 157 7.03 -4.03 -3.97
C SER A 157 7.36 -5.37 -4.65
N GLY A 158 8.61 -5.81 -4.54
CA GLY A 158 9.04 -7.09 -5.12
C GLY A 158 8.33 -8.29 -4.53
N GLY A 159 7.82 -8.18 -3.30
CA GLY A 159 7.06 -9.22 -2.60
C GLY A 159 5.57 -9.27 -2.95
N ASP A 160 5.03 -8.23 -3.61
CA ASP A 160 3.61 -8.17 -3.97
C ASP A 160 3.23 -9.25 -4.97
N LEU A 161 2.22 -10.06 -4.63
CA LEU A 161 1.81 -11.19 -5.45
C LEU A 161 1.25 -10.74 -6.82
N GLY A 162 0.54 -9.63 -6.85
CA GLY A 162 0.02 -9.05 -8.09
C GLY A 162 1.15 -8.59 -9.00
N ILE A 163 2.12 -7.86 -8.48
CA ILE A 163 3.30 -7.44 -9.25
C ILE A 163 4.08 -8.64 -9.77
N ARG A 164 4.36 -9.63 -8.91
CA ARG A 164 5.06 -10.86 -9.33
C ARG A 164 4.31 -11.59 -10.43
N LYS A 165 2.98 -11.70 -10.32
CA LYS A 165 2.15 -12.33 -11.34
C LYS A 165 2.14 -11.53 -12.65
N ALA A 166 2.02 -10.21 -12.58
CA ALA A 166 2.10 -9.35 -13.74
C ALA A 166 3.45 -9.46 -14.44
N VAL A 167 4.55 -9.43 -13.68
CA VAL A 167 5.91 -9.63 -14.23
C VAL A 167 6.03 -11.00 -14.88
N GLN A 168 5.50 -12.07 -14.27
CA GLN A 168 5.51 -13.39 -14.88
C GLN A 168 4.85 -13.37 -16.27
N VAL A 169 3.67 -12.78 -16.37
CA VAL A 169 2.88 -12.75 -17.61
C VAL A 169 3.52 -11.85 -18.67
N GLU A 170 3.83 -10.61 -18.30
CA GLU A 170 4.27 -9.60 -19.24
C GLU A 170 5.70 -9.81 -19.74
N TYR A 171 6.55 -10.50 -18.96
CA TYR A 171 7.91 -10.87 -19.33
C TYR A 171 8.02 -12.32 -19.78
N GLU A 172 6.89 -13.01 -19.98
CA GLU A 172 6.81 -14.39 -20.49
C GLU A 172 7.74 -15.36 -19.73
N LEU A 173 7.76 -15.23 -18.38
CA LEU A 173 8.59 -16.09 -17.53
C LEU A 173 7.89 -17.43 -17.30
N ASP A 174 8.63 -18.53 -17.43
CA ASP A 174 8.13 -19.88 -17.19
C ASP A 174 7.58 -20.06 -15.77
N GLU A 175 8.25 -19.45 -14.79
CA GLU A 175 7.88 -19.52 -13.37
C GLU A 175 7.67 -18.13 -12.76
N MET A 176 6.91 -18.10 -11.68
CA MET A 176 6.69 -16.85 -10.91
C MET A 176 8.04 -16.35 -10.36
N PRO A 177 8.46 -15.11 -10.69
CA PRO A 177 9.73 -14.58 -10.28
C PRO A 177 9.81 -14.44 -8.75
N THR A 178 11.00 -14.61 -8.18
CA THR A 178 11.26 -14.28 -6.77
C THR A 178 11.16 -12.77 -6.55
N PRO A 179 10.95 -12.30 -5.30
CA PRO A 179 10.99 -10.87 -4.98
C PRO A 179 12.27 -10.17 -5.49
N ALA A 180 13.44 -10.79 -5.29
CA ALA A 180 14.71 -10.27 -5.78
C ALA A 180 14.74 -10.13 -7.31
N ARG A 181 14.20 -11.12 -8.04
CA ARG A 181 14.13 -11.09 -9.50
C ARG A 181 13.23 -9.97 -10.01
N VAL A 182 12.12 -9.67 -9.32
CA VAL A 182 11.26 -8.52 -9.66
C VAL A 182 12.03 -7.20 -9.48
N LEU A 183 12.78 -7.06 -8.41
CA LEU A 183 13.59 -5.86 -8.17
C LEU A 183 14.68 -5.68 -9.23
N GLU A 184 15.34 -6.78 -9.66
CA GLU A 184 16.31 -6.75 -10.76
C GLU A 184 15.68 -6.31 -12.08
N ILE A 185 14.51 -6.87 -12.44
CA ILE A 185 13.77 -6.48 -13.65
C ILE A 185 13.34 -5.01 -13.57
N GLY A 186 12.95 -4.55 -12.40
CA GLY A 186 12.47 -3.18 -12.17
C GLY A 186 13.57 -2.12 -11.98
N GLU A 187 14.85 -2.50 -11.98
CA GLU A 187 15.92 -1.53 -11.79
C GLU A 187 15.99 -0.45 -12.92
N PRO A 188 15.78 -0.79 -14.20
CA PRO A 188 15.72 0.21 -15.28
C PRO A 188 14.53 1.19 -15.16
N TRP A 189 13.52 0.89 -14.36
CA TRP A 189 12.31 1.73 -14.23
C TRP A 189 12.53 2.95 -13.33
N ARG A 190 13.66 3.00 -12.61
CA ARG A 190 14.00 4.16 -11.77
C ARG A 190 14.07 5.46 -12.58
N PRO A 191 13.58 6.56 -12.03
CA PRO A 191 12.98 6.77 -10.71
C PRO A 191 11.44 6.71 -10.75
N HIS A 192 10.83 5.88 -11.58
CA HIS A 192 9.38 5.84 -11.83
C HIS A 192 8.74 4.49 -11.51
N ARG A 193 9.32 3.72 -10.56
CA ARG A 193 8.87 2.37 -10.22
C ARG A 193 7.43 2.33 -9.67
N SER A 194 6.96 3.42 -9.05
CA SER A 194 5.55 3.54 -8.62
C SER A 194 4.59 3.54 -9.80
N LEU A 195 4.92 4.28 -10.86
CA LEU A 195 4.11 4.27 -12.09
C LEU A 195 4.18 2.90 -12.78
N ALA A 196 5.35 2.27 -12.85
CA ALA A 196 5.50 0.92 -13.38
C ALA A 196 4.66 -0.10 -12.61
N SER A 197 4.63 -0.01 -11.27
CA SER A 197 3.78 -0.84 -10.41
C SER A 197 2.29 -0.71 -10.75
N LEU A 198 1.81 0.51 -11.04
CA LEU A 198 0.43 0.73 -11.46
C LEU A 198 0.13 0.09 -12.82
N TYR A 199 1.02 0.18 -13.79
CA TYR A 199 0.88 -0.49 -15.09
C TYR A 199 0.80 -2.01 -14.93
N LEU A 200 1.66 -2.58 -14.08
CA LEU A 200 1.65 -4.01 -13.80
C LEU A 200 0.34 -4.47 -13.14
N TRP A 201 -0.19 -3.75 -12.15
CA TRP A 201 -1.49 -4.11 -11.59
C TRP A 201 -2.63 -3.94 -12.58
N GLU A 202 -2.61 -2.88 -13.39
CA GLU A 202 -3.66 -2.62 -14.39
C GLU A 202 -3.65 -3.69 -15.50
N SER A 203 -2.49 -4.24 -15.85
CA SER A 203 -2.38 -5.32 -16.84
C SER A 203 -3.13 -6.57 -16.41
N LEU A 204 -3.09 -6.92 -15.13
CA LEU A 204 -3.85 -8.06 -14.58
C LEU A 204 -5.37 -7.79 -14.53
N ALA A 205 -5.77 -6.56 -14.24
CA ALA A 205 -7.19 -6.19 -14.17
C ALA A 205 -7.87 -6.24 -15.54
N ASN A 206 -7.10 -6.05 -16.61
CA ASN A 206 -7.54 -6.05 -18.00
C ASN A 206 -7.15 -7.32 -18.77
N ALA A 207 -6.58 -8.34 -18.09
CA ALA A 207 -6.34 -9.64 -18.71
C ALA A 207 -7.68 -10.29 -19.08
N PRO A 208 -7.80 -10.93 -20.28
CA PRO A 208 -9.00 -11.70 -20.58
C PRO A 208 -9.19 -12.77 -19.49
N ALA A 209 -10.42 -12.92 -19.03
CA ALA A 209 -10.76 -14.00 -18.11
C ALA A 209 -10.59 -15.34 -18.87
N ASP A 210 -9.72 -16.22 -18.38
CA ASP A 210 -9.58 -17.60 -18.85
C ASP A 210 -10.83 -18.42 -18.52
#